data_a55da151280d4cf39bfca2d8c30f6988
#
_entry.id   a55da151280d4cf39bfca2d8c30f6988
#
_cell.length_a   1.000
_cell.length_b   1.000
_cell.length_c   1.000
_cell.angle_alpha   90.00
_cell.angle_beta   90.00
_cell.angle_gamma   90.00
#
_symmetry.space_group_name_H-M   'P 1'
#
loop_
_entity.id
_entity.type
_entity.pdbx_description
1 polymer ?
#
loop_
_entity_poly.entity_id
_entity_poly.type
_entity_poly.pdbx_seq_one_letter_code
_entity_poly.pdbx_strand_id
1 'polypeptide(L)'
;MKETELFIPVKKLLLSQGFDVKGEIKDIDVLAYHKDMMIGVELKTKISLKLIYQAIDRQKVLDQVYIAVPKSAIYQSKSLYRNFTHLLKRLEVGLIVVDHETAEVIIEAVPFDRNKSRSRYKKRSQNIDQEFKLRKNKQNIGGTRGKKITRYKELVIDIGSYLMKHQQASPKAIKESTGIEKAASILQKNYDGYFERVDRGIYQLTEKGKIEISSLKNQLQENK
;
A
#
# COMPACT_ATOMS: atom_id res chain seq x y z
N MET A 1 12.31 -18.09 -3.93
CA MET A 1 11.34 -17.24 -3.19
C MET A 1 11.00 -16.06 -4.09
N LYS A 2 9.71 -15.70 -4.21
CA LYS A 2 9.23 -14.52 -4.95
C LYS A 2 9.10 -13.33 -3.98
N GLU A 3 9.08 -12.09 -4.49
CA GLU A 3 8.87 -10.89 -3.63
C GLU A 3 7.55 -10.98 -2.84
N THR A 4 6.50 -11.54 -3.45
CA THR A 4 5.19 -11.74 -2.80
C THR A 4 5.23 -12.72 -1.62
N GLU A 5 6.18 -13.66 -1.63
CA GLU A 5 6.35 -14.62 -0.52
C GLU A 5 7.04 -13.98 0.70
N LEU A 6 7.76 -12.86 0.51
CA LEU A 6 8.37 -12.09 1.59
C LEU A 6 7.34 -11.28 2.38
N PHE A 7 6.21 -10.92 1.74
CA PHE A 7 5.23 -10.02 2.33
C PHE A 7 4.60 -10.58 3.61
N ILE A 8 4.14 -11.83 3.58
CA ILE A 8 3.40 -12.43 4.71
C ILE A 8 4.27 -12.55 5.97
N PRO A 9 5.51 -13.10 5.92
CA PRO A 9 6.38 -13.12 7.10
C PRO A 9 6.70 -11.74 7.65
N VAL A 10 7.01 -10.76 6.78
CA VAL A 10 7.28 -9.39 7.19
C VAL A 10 6.05 -8.75 7.83
N LYS A 11 4.86 -8.95 7.26
CA LYS A 11 3.61 -8.47 7.84
C LYS A 11 3.36 -9.07 9.22
N LYS A 12 3.52 -10.38 9.39
CA LYS A 12 3.37 -11.06 10.69
C LYS A 12 4.33 -10.48 11.73
N LEU A 13 5.59 -10.27 11.36
CA LEU A 13 6.61 -9.68 12.25
C LEU A 13 6.17 -8.30 12.73
N LEU A 14 5.79 -7.40 11.83
CA LEU A 14 5.39 -6.04 12.19
C LEU A 14 4.07 -5.99 12.99
N LEU A 15 3.11 -6.84 12.66
CA LEU A 15 1.88 -7.00 13.45
C LEU A 15 2.17 -7.45 14.88
N SER A 16 3.13 -8.39 15.09
CA SER A 16 3.53 -8.86 16.42
C SER A 16 4.19 -7.77 17.26
N GLN A 17 4.76 -6.75 16.61
CA GLN A 17 5.33 -5.56 17.24
C GLN A 17 4.31 -4.44 17.47
N GLY A 18 3.02 -4.67 17.18
CA GLY A 18 1.94 -3.73 17.42
C GLY A 18 1.69 -2.70 16.32
N PHE A 19 2.27 -2.88 15.11
CA PHE A 19 2.02 -2.01 13.98
C PHE A 19 0.73 -2.40 13.24
N ASP A 20 -0.02 -1.41 12.73
CA ASP A 20 -1.00 -1.64 11.66
C ASP A 20 -0.26 -1.70 10.32
N VAL A 21 -0.48 -2.75 9.51
CA VAL A 21 0.35 -3.07 8.34
C VAL A 21 -0.50 -3.18 7.10
N LYS A 22 -0.13 -2.43 6.05
CA LYS A 22 -0.76 -2.46 4.73
C LYS A 22 0.29 -2.59 3.62
N GLY A 23 -0.03 -3.36 2.60
CA GLY A 23 0.83 -3.52 1.43
C GLY A 23 0.49 -2.54 0.31
N GLU A 24 1.47 -2.22 -0.52
CA GLU A 24 1.31 -1.47 -1.77
C GLU A 24 0.65 -0.09 -1.59
N ILE A 25 1.17 0.70 -0.67
CA ILE A 25 0.76 2.09 -0.49
C ILE A 25 1.69 2.99 -1.30
N LYS A 26 1.15 3.62 -2.35
CA LYS A 26 1.95 4.34 -3.36
C LYS A 26 2.99 3.38 -3.96
N ASP A 27 4.27 3.70 -3.85
CA ASP A 27 5.36 2.87 -4.37
C ASP A 27 6.04 2.05 -3.25
N ILE A 28 5.46 1.97 -2.04
CA ILE A 28 6.04 1.29 -0.89
C ILE A 28 5.45 -0.10 -0.80
N ASP A 29 6.29 -1.14 -0.83
CA ASP A 29 5.84 -2.52 -0.82
C ASP A 29 5.09 -2.88 0.47
N VAL A 30 5.61 -2.47 1.64
CA VAL A 30 4.96 -2.63 2.95
C VAL A 30 5.04 -1.31 3.71
N LEU A 31 3.89 -0.82 4.17
CA LEU A 31 3.81 0.35 5.05
C LEU A 31 3.20 -0.07 6.39
N ALA A 32 3.90 0.23 7.47
CA ALA A 32 3.47 -0.04 8.84
C ALA A 32 3.32 1.26 9.63
N TYR A 33 2.31 1.31 10.48
CA TYR A 33 1.97 2.49 11.26
C TYR A 33 1.75 2.13 12.73
N HIS A 34 2.43 2.83 13.62
CA HIS A 34 2.21 2.70 15.07
C HIS A 34 2.33 4.06 15.75
N LYS A 35 1.28 4.50 16.48
CA LYS A 35 1.17 5.87 17.02
C LYS A 35 1.44 6.87 15.90
N ASP A 36 2.39 7.72 15.91
CA ASP A 36 2.70 8.67 14.84
C ASP A 36 3.92 8.28 13.98
N MET A 37 4.40 7.03 14.12
CA MET A 37 5.59 6.54 13.42
C MET A 37 5.18 5.73 12.19
N MET A 38 5.76 6.08 11.03
CA MET A 38 5.61 5.37 9.76
C MET A 38 6.88 4.61 9.42
N ILE A 39 6.74 3.29 9.24
CA ILE A 39 7.83 2.40 8.80
C ILE A 39 7.52 1.91 7.39
N GLY A 40 8.48 2.03 6.48
CA GLY A 40 8.41 1.40 5.17
C GLY A 40 9.36 0.24 5.04
N VAL A 41 8.94 -0.83 4.36
CA VAL A 41 9.80 -1.96 4.03
C VAL A 41 9.78 -2.19 2.52
N GLU A 42 10.95 -2.21 1.89
CA GLU A 42 11.14 -2.61 0.50
C GLU A 42 11.46 -4.11 0.44
N LEU A 43 10.71 -4.85 -0.37
CA LEU A 43 10.84 -6.30 -0.51
C LEU A 43 11.63 -6.64 -1.77
N LYS A 44 12.74 -7.34 -1.67
CA LYS A 44 13.51 -7.79 -2.84
C LYS A 44 14.08 -9.18 -2.65
N THR A 45 14.05 -9.96 -3.71
CA THR A 45 14.64 -11.31 -3.72
C THR A 45 16.15 -11.31 -3.89
N LYS A 46 16.73 -10.18 -4.32
CA LYS A 46 18.18 -10.01 -4.54
C LYS A 46 18.64 -8.64 -4.07
N ILE A 47 19.85 -8.58 -3.52
CA ILE A 47 20.51 -7.33 -3.18
C ILE A 47 20.98 -6.65 -4.47
N SER A 48 20.60 -5.39 -4.64
CA SER A 48 20.98 -4.57 -5.79
C SER A 48 21.14 -3.11 -5.40
N LEU A 49 21.87 -2.34 -6.20
CA LEU A 49 22.01 -0.90 -6.00
C LEU A 49 20.67 -0.18 -6.12
N LYS A 50 19.76 -0.67 -6.99
CA LYS A 50 18.40 -0.14 -7.12
C LYS A 50 17.61 -0.25 -5.82
N LEU A 51 17.75 -1.35 -5.08
CA LEU A 51 17.13 -1.55 -3.77
C LEU A 51 17.61 -0.49 -2.77
N ILE A 52 18.92 -0.20 -2.75
CA ILE A 52 19.49 0.84 -1.89
C ILE A 52 18.92 2.22 -2.25
N TYR A 53 18.84 2.57 -3.53
CA TYR A 53 18.24 3.83 -3.96
C TYR A 53 16.77 3.95 -3.57
N GLN A 54 15.99 2.88 -3.67
CA GLN A 54 14.61 2.86 -3.22
C GLN A 54 14.52 3.13 -1.71
N ALA A 55 15.32 2.44 -0.89
CA ALA A 55 15.33 2.64 0.56
C ALA A 55 15.68 4.08 0.94
N ILE A 56 16.71 4.67 0.33
CA ILE A 56 17.10 6.07 0.57
C ILE A 56 15.98 7.04 0.13
N ASP A 57 15.31 6.77 -1.00
CA ASP A 57 14.20 7.61 -1.44
C ASP A 57 13.02 7.57 -0.46
N ARG A 58 12.74 6.41 0.15
CA ARG A 58 11.71 6.26 1.20
C ARG A 58 12.06 7.04 2.48
N GLN A 59 13.33 7.13 2.87
CA GLN A 59 13.73 7.91 4.05
C GLN A 59 13.34 9.40 3.97
N LYS A 60 13.12 9.93 2.76
CA LYS A 60 12.63 11.31 2.56
C LYS A 60 11.22 11.54 3.12
N VAL A 61 10.42 10.50 3.24
CA VAL A 61 8.98 10.60 3.57
C VAL A 61 8.53 9.72 4.74
N LEU A 62 9.36 8.75 5.15
CA LEU A 62 9.08 7.82 6.25
C LEU A 62 10.01 8.07 7.43
N ASP A 63 9.58 7.63 8.62
CA ASP A 63 10.39 7.76 9.84
C ASP A 63 11.53 6.75 9.87
N GLN A 64 11.24 5.51 9.51
CA GLN A 64 12.18 4.42 9.43
C GLN A 64 11.97 3.64 8.14
N VAL A 65 13.06 3.13 7.59
CA VAL A 65 13.02 2.30 6.37
C VAL A 65 13.81 1.02 6.59
N TYR A 66 13.20 -0.09 6.22
CA TYR A 66 13.82 -1.40 6.21
C TYR A 66 13.91 -1.95 4.80
N ILE A 67 14.87 -2.80 4.59
CA ILE A 67 14.97 -3.70 3.43
C ILE A 67 14.69 -5.10 3.93
N ALA A 68 13.81 -5.84 3.26
CA ALA A 68 13.57 -7.25 3.55
C ALA A 68 14.03 -8.11 2.37
N VAL A 69 14.91 -9.08 2.67
CA VAL A 69 15.46 -10.01 1.69
C VAL A 69 15.39 -11.45 2.21
N PRO A 70 15.33 -12.45 1.32
CA PRO A 70 15.41 -13.83 1.74
C PRO A 70 16.80 -14.15 2.30
N LYS A 71 16.88 -15.08 3.24
CA LYS A 71 18.10 -15.57 3.86
C LYS A 71 19.15 -16.01 2.83
N SER A 72 18.70 -16.66 1.76
CA SER A 72 19.55 -17.07 0.64
C SER A 72 20.21 -15.91 -0.11
N ALA A 73 19.65 -14.69 -0.08
CA ALA A 73 20.21 -13.54 -0.75
C ALA A 73 21.34 -12.88 0.04
N ILE A 74 21.30 -12.94 1.37
CA ILE A 74 22.26 -12.23 2.24
C ILE A 74 23.42 -13.15 2.71
N TYR A 75 23.14 -14.43 2.93
CA TYR A 75 24.14 -15.37 3.47
C TYR A 75 24.90 -16.14 2.36
N GLN A 76 24.97 -15.63 1.14
CA GLN A 76 25.77 -16.22 0.05
C GLN A 76 27.26 -16.27 0.37
N SER A 77 27.78 -15.26 1.07
CA SER A 77 29.15 -15.24 1.59
C SER A 77 29.27 -14.36 2.83
N LYS A 78 30.24 -14.68 3.71
CA LYS A 78 30.57 -13.85 4.88
C LYS A 78 30.95 -12.41 4.50
N SER A 79 31.63 -12.23 3.36
CA SER A 79 32.01 -10.90 2.87
C SER A 79 30.81 -10.09 2.45
N LEU A 80 29.87 -10.66 1.68
CA LEU A 80 28.62 -9.98 1.29
C LEU A 80 27.82 -9.55 2.51
N TYR A 81 27.59 -10.45 3.44
CA TYR A 81 26.89 -10.17 4.70
C TYR A 81 27.52 -8.98 5.44
N ARG A 82 28.81 -9.06 5.70
CA ARG A 82 29.55 -8.01 6.43
C ARG A 82 29.50 -6.67 5.72
N ASN A 83 29.76 -6.65 4.41
CA ASN A 83 29.83 -5.40 3.65
C ASN A 83 28.44 -4.76 3.50
N PHE A 84 27.41 -5.57 3.24
CA PHE A 84 26.03 -5.09 3.12
C PHE A 84 25.49 -4.57 4.44
N THR A 85 25.66 -5.30 5.53
CA THR A 85 25.24 -4.84 6.88
C THR A 85 25.99 -3.57 7.31
N HIS A 86 27.28 -3.45 6.98
CA HIS A 86 28.05 -2.22 7.24
C HIS A 86 27.50 -1.02 6.44
N LEU A 87 27.15 -1.25 5.16
CA LEU A 87 26.54 -0.23 4.30
C LEU A 87 25.20 0.24 4.88
N LEU A 88 24.29 -0.70 5.22
CA LEU A 88 22.98 -0.37 5.75
C LEU A 88 23.04 0.40 7.06
N LYS A 89 23.95 0.03 7.97
CA LYS A 89 24.19 0.78 9.23
C LYS A 89 24.62 2.22 8.97
N ARG A 90 25.46 2.48 7.96
CA ARG A 90 25.85 3.84 7.56
C ARG A 90 24.73 4.64 6.92
N LEU A 91 23.80 3.95 6.28
CA LEU A 91 22.61 4.55 5.66
C LEU A 91 21.42 4.67 6.62
N GLU A 92 21.56 4.21 7.87
CA GLU A 92 20.48 4.20 8.88
C GLU A 92 19.27 3.35 8.44
N VAL A 93 19.47 2.43 7.48
CA VAL A 93 18.45 1.51 6.94
C VAL A 93 18.47 0.20 7.71
N GLY A 94 17.31 -0.25 8.14
CA GLY A 94 17.15 -1.54 8.80
C GLY A 94 17.20 -2.72 7.81
N LEU A 95 17.47 -3.90 8.35
CA LEU A 95 17.49 -5.15 7.59
C LEU A 95 16.59 -6.18 8.25
N ILE A 96 15.65 -6.69 7.49
CA ILE A 96 14.82 -7.85 7.82
C ILE A 96 15.27 -9.01 6.93
N VAL A 97 15.50 -10.15 7.53
CA VAL A 97 15.81 -11.40 6.81
C VAL A 97 14.62 -12.35 6.92
N VAL A 98 14.19 -12.87 5.79
CA VAL A 98 13.07 -13.80 5.70
C VAL A 98 13.61 -15.21 5.44
N ASP A 99 13.20 -16.15 6.29
CA ASP A 99 13.48 -17.59 6.16
C ASP A 99 12.15 -18.34 6.11
N HIS A 100 11.74 -18.76 4.91
CA HIS A 100 10.44 -19.39 4.64
C HIS A 100 9.26 -18.54 5.17
N GLU A 101 8.63 -18.97 6.26
CA GLU A 101 7.46 -18.32 6.85
C GLU A 101 7.79 -17.37 8.01
N THR A 102 9.07 -17.24 8.36
CA THR A 102 9.55 -16.39 9.45
C THR A 102 10.33 -15.20 8.94
N ALA A 103 10.26 -14.10 9.67
CA ALA A 103 11.05 -12.90 9.42
C ALA A 103 11.71 -12.43 10.72
N GLU A 104 12.94 -11.97 10.63
CA GLU A 104 13.73 -11.49 11.76
C GLU A 104 14.40 -10.16 11.42
N VAL A 105 14.38 -9.22 12.37
CA VAL A 105 15.13 -7.96 12.25
C VAL A 105 16.60 -8.23 12.61
N ILE A 106 17.48 -8.08 11.64
CA ILE A 106 18.93 -8.22 11.81
C ILE A 106 19.61 -6.88 12.12
N ILE A 107 19.05 -5.80 11.58
CA ILE A 107 19.53 -4.43 11.82
C ILE A 107 18.31 -3.57 12.07
N GLU A 108 18.25 -2.92 13.21
CA GLU A 108 17.23 -1.91 13.48
C GLU A 108 17.47 -0.65 12.63
N ALA A 109 16.41 -0.12 12.03
CA ALA A 109 16.48 1.15 11.36
C ALA A 109 16.61 2.29 12.36
N VAL A 110 17.46 3.26 12.05
CA VAL A 110 17.57 4.48 12.85
C VAL A 110 16.60 5.52 12.29
N PRO A 111 15.82 6.22 13.15
CA PRO A 111 14.97 7.30 12.68
C PRO A 111 15.76 8.35 11.93
N PHE A 112 15.41 8.60 10.68
CA PHE A 112 16.09 9.62 9.86
C PHE A 112 15.70 11.02 10.33
N ASP A 113 16.67 11.91 10.54
CA ASP A 113 16.40 13.31 10.92
C ASP A 113 15.73 14.07 9.77
N ARG A 114 14.40 14.09 9.82
CA ARG A 114 13.54 14.70 8.81
C ARG A 114 13.52 16.23 8.87
N ASN A 115 14.01 16.87 9.92
CA ASN A 115 13.87 18.31 10.09
C ASN A 115 14.63 19.08 9.01
N LYS A 116 15.74 18.55 8.53
CA LYS A 116 16.50 19.10 7.40
C LYS A 116 15.87 18.86 6.03
N SER A 117 14.98 17.85 5.88
CA SER A 117 14.39 17.45 4.60
C SER A 117 12.86 17.69 4.52
N ARG A 118 12.19 17.92 5.65
CA ARG A 118 10.74 17.92 5.81
C ARG A 118 9.97 18.91 4.94
N SER A 119 10.51 20.08 4.66
CA SER A 119 9.78 21.12 3.92
C SER A 119 9.48 20.71 2.46
N ARG A 120 10.41 20.02 1.79
CA ARG A 120 10.28 19.60 0.39
C ARG A 120 9.31 18.41 0.22
N TYR A 121 9.23 17.53 1.21
CA TYR A 121 8.50 16.26 1.10
C TYR A 121 7.23 16.18 1.95
N LYS A 122 6.89 17.23 2.71
CA LYS A 122 5.73 17.29 3.59
C LYS A 122 4.42 16.86 2.91
N LYS A 123 4.16 17.39 1.70
CA LYS A 123 2.94 17.06 0.93
C LYS A 123 2.90 15.58 0.53
N ARG A 124 4.03 15.00 0.14
CA ARG A 124 4.13 13.57 -0.24
C ARG A 124 3.88 12.67 0.97
N SER A 125 4.49 12.98 2.12
CA SER A 125 4.27 12.25 3.38
C SER A 125 2.81 12.30 3.83
N GLN A 126 2.18 13.48 3.80
CA GLN A 126 0.76 13.63 4.12
C GLN A 126 -0.15 12.81 3.19
N ASN A 127 0.15 12.77 1.89
CA ASN A 127 -0.61 11.95 0.95
C ASN A 127 -0.51 10.44 1.24
N ILE A 128 0.67 9.97 1.66
CA ILE A 128 0.89 8.57 2.05
C ILE A 128 0.06 8.25 3.31
N ASP A 129 0.16 9.09 4.33
CA ASP A 129 -0.60 8.94 5.58
C ASP A 129 -2.12 8.92 5.33
N GLN A 130 -2.62 9.88 4.53
CA GLN A 130 -4.03 9.92 4.15
C GLN A 130 -4.46 8.65 3.38
N GLU A 131 -3.67 8.21 2.41
CA GLU A 131 -3.96 6.97 1.68
C GLU A 131 -4.02 5.77 2.63
N PHE A 132 -3.06 5.67 3.57
CA PHE A 132 -3.04 4.60 4.56
C PHE A 132 -4.30 4.61 5.44
N LYS A 133 -4.65 5.75 6.03
CA LYS A 133 -5.81 5.90 6.92
C LYS A 133 -7.13 5.63 6.20
N LEU A 134 -7.27 6.09 4.97
CA LEU A 134 -8.52 5.98 4.21
C LEU A 134 -8.71 4.63 3.52
N ARG A 135 -7.65 3.84 3.30
CA ARG A 135 -7.75 2.56 2.62
C ARG A 135 -8.38 1.50 3.52
N LYS A 136 -9.51 0.96 3.08
CA LYS A 136 -10.24 -0.13 3.78
C LYS A 136 -9.62 -1.50 3.50
N ASN A 137 -9.15 -1.72 2.27
CA ASN A 137 -8.56 -3.00 1.86
C ASN A 137 -7.17 -3.19 2.48
N LYS A 138 -7.04 -4.22 3.32
CA LYS A 138 -5.78 -4.62 3.99
C LYS A 138 -5.06 -5.78 3.29
N GLN A 139 -5.54 -6.22 2.12
CA GLN A 139 -5.14 -7.50 1.52
C GLN A 139 -4.26 -7.37 0.29
N ASN A 140 -4.04 -6.16 -0.21
CA ASN A 140 -3.07 -5.98 -1.28
C ASN A 140 -1.72 -6.53 -0.85
N ILE A 141 -1.24 -7.54 -1.58
CA ILE A 141 0.06 -8.15 -1.32
C ILE A 141 1.14 -7.25 -1.92
N GLY A 142 2.13 -6.86 -1.10
CA GLY A 142 3.28 -6.10 -1.57
C GLY A 142 4.10 -6.88 -2.61
N GLY A 143 4.65 -6.19 -3.61
CA GLY A 143 5.49 -6.80 -4.65
C GLY A 143 4.71 -7.47 -5.80
N THR A 144 3.36 -7.42 -5.84
CA THR A 144 2.59 -7.97 -6.95
C THR A 144 2.54 -7.01 -8.15
N ARG A 145 2.54 -7.59 -9.37
CA ARG A 145 2.25 -6.86 -10.62
C ARG A 145 0.78 -6.98 -11.06
N GLY A 146 -0.07 -7.67 -10.27
CA GLY A 146 -1.46 -7.90 -10.58
C GLY A 146 -2.38 -6.68 -10.34
N LYS A 147 -3.68 -6.85 -10.65
CA LYS A 147 -4.71 -5.84 -10.35
C LYS A 147 -4.79 -5.62 -8.84
N LYS A 148 -4.64 -4.36 -8.42
CA LYS A 148 -4.68 -3.95 -7.01
C LYS A 148 -5.99 -3.22 -6.74
N ILE A 149 -6.58 -3.43 -5.57
CA ILE A 149 -7.70 -2.62 -5.11
C ILE A 149 -7.11 -1.35 -4.47
N THR A 150 -7.07 -0.28 -5.24
CA THR A 150 -6.62 1.04 -4.78
C THR A 150 -7.74 1.74 -4.00
N ARG A 151 -7.42 2.82 -3.28
CA ARG A 151 -8.44 3.66 -2.63
C ARG A 151 -9.48 4.18 -3.63
N TYR A 152 -9.06 4.57 -4.85
CA TYR A 152 -9.99 4.96 -5.90
C TYR A 152 -10.96 3.83 -6.24
N LYS A 153 -10.45 2.61 -6.39
CA LYS A 153 -11.28 1.43 -6.70
C LYS A 153 -12.26 1.09 -5.58
N GLU A 154 -11.87 1.28 -4.31
CA GLU A 154 -12.79 1.14 -3.17
C GLU A 154 -13.95 2.14 -3.26
N LEU A 155 -13.66 3.41 -3.60
CA LEU A 155 -14.71 4.42 -3.80
C LEU A 155 -15.64 4.08 -4.96
N VAL A 156 -15.10 3.55 -6.06
CA VAL A 156 -15.89 3.07 -7.20
C VAL A 156 -16.82 1.92 -6.78
N ILE A 157 -16.33 0.98 -5.96
CA ILE A 157 -17.14 -0.13 -5.43
C ILE A 157 -18.24 0.38 -4.49
N ASP A 158 -17.93 1.33 -3.61
CA ASP A 158 -18.91 1.91 -2.69
C ASP A 158 -20.03 2.64 -3.46
N ILE A 159 -19.68 3.48 -4.47
CA ILE A 159 -20.64 4.16 -5.36
C ILE A 159 -21.49 3.15 -6.14
N GLY A 160 -20.85 2.15 -6.71
CA GLY A 160 -21.54 1.11 -7.46
C GLY A 160 -22.46 0.28 -6.59
N SER A 161 -22.05 -0.05 -5.38
CA SER A 161 -22.89 -0.76 -4.40
C SER A 161 -24.14 0.06 -4.02
N TYR A 162 -24.02 1.37 -3.93
CA TYR A 162 -25.14 2.27 -3.73
C TYR A 162 -26.11 2.24 -4.94
N LEU A 163 -25.59 2.36 -6.17
CA LEU A 163 -26.39 2.32 -7.40
C LEU A 163 -27.04 0.95 -7.65
N MET A 164 -26.44 -0.15 -7.20
CA MET A 164 -27.08 -1.46 -7.24
C MET A 164 -28.36 -1.53 -6.40
N LYS A 165 -28.41 -0.81 -5.28
CA LYS A 165 -29.59 -0.76 -4.41
C LYS A 165 -30.67 0.22 -4.88
N HIS A 166 -30.25 1.35 -5.44
CA HIS A 166 -31.14 2.47 -5.76
C HIS A 166 -31.42 2.62 -7.27
N GLN A 167 -30.84 1.72 -8.11
CA GLN A 167 -30.91 1.71 -9.57
C GLN A 167 -30.32 2.97 -10.22
N GLN A 168 -30.83 4.14 -9.89
CA GLN A 168 -30.39 5.43 -10.42
C GLN A 168 -30.23 6.45 -9.29
N ALA A 169 -29.22 7.33 -9.38
CA ALA A 169 -29.05 8.41 -8.40
C ALA A 169 -28.25 9.60 -8.96
N SER A 170 -28.43 10.75 -8.31
CA SER A 170 -27.58 11.90 -8.54
C SER A 170 -26.28 11.81 -7.74
N PRO A 171 -25.17 12.45 -8.22
CA PRO A 171 -23.94 12.54 -7.45
C PRO A 171 -24.11 13.13 -6.05
N LYS A 172 -25.09 14.05 -5.89
CA LYS A 172 -25.42 14.65 -4.61
C LYS A 172 -26.00 13.61 -3.63
N ALA A 173 -27.00 12.85 -4.07
CA ALA A 173 -27.61 11.80 -3.25
C ALA A 173 -26.56 10.71 -2.85
N ILE A 174 -25.70 10.33 -3.78
CA ILE A 174 -24.60 9.39 -3.50
C ILE A 174 -23.64 9.96 -2.46
N LYS A 175 -23.22 11.23 -2.59
CA LYS A 175 -22.35 11.90 -1.62
C LYS A 175 -23.00 11.94 -0.22
N GLU A 176 -24.25 12.35 -0.13
CA GLU A 176 -24.99 12.45 1.14
C GLU A 176 -25.11 11.09 1.85
N SER A 177 -25.35 10.02 1.09
CA SER A 177 -25.52 8.68 1.64
C SER A 177 -24.19 7.98 1.97
N THR A 178 -23.15 8.15 1.12
CA THR A 178 -21.89 7.40 1.23
C THR A 178 -20.75 8.20 1.87
N GLY A 179 -20.90 9.52 2.02
CA GLY A 179 -19.84 10.43 2.45
C GLY A 179 -18.73 10.63 1.42
N ILE A 180 -18.90 10.18 0.17
CA ILE A 180 -17.87 10.27 -0.87
C ILE A 180 -17.89 11.63 -1.54
N GLU A 181 -17.04 12.54 -1.09
CA GLU A 181 -16.91 13.91 -1.63
C GLU A 181 -16.65 13.93 -3.14
N LYS A 182 -15.90 12.96 -3.66
CA LYS A 182 -15.49 12.88 -5.07
C LYS A 182 -16.49 12.12 -5.96
N ALA A 183 -17.71 11.82 -5.49
CA ALA A 183 -18.69 11.02 -6.24
C ALA A 183 -18.94 11.58 -7.66
N ALA A 184 -19.18 12.89 -7.79
CA ALA A 184 -19.40 13.52 -9.09
C ALA A 184 -18.20 13.33 -10.05
N SER A 185 -16.98 13.54 -9.56
CA SER A 185 -15.78 13.40 -10.38
C SER A 185 -15.54 11.93 -10.79
N ILE A 186 -15.84 10.98 -9.93
CA ILE A 186 -15.69 9.54 -10.22
C ILE A 186 -16.69 9.11 -11.30
N LEU A 187 -17.95 9.52 -11.17
CA LEU A 187 -19.00 9.22 -12.14
C LEU A 187 -18.73 9.83 -13.51
N GLN A 188 -18.25 11.09 -13.55
CA GLN A 188 -17.92 11.77 -14.80
C GLN A 188 -16.70 11.19 -15.51
N LYS A 189 -15.61 10.93 -14.76
CA LYS A 189 -14.37 10.39 -15.34
C LYS A 189 -14.52 8.95 -15.79
N ASN A 190 -15.27 8.15 -15.03
CA ASN A 190 -15.67 6.79 -15.37
C ASN A 190 -14.60 5.94 -16.06
N TYR A 191 -13.37 5.95 -15.52
CA TYR A 191 -12.20 5.30 -16.14
C TYR A 191 -12.40 3.81 -16.45
N ASP A 192 -13.23 3.13 -15.65
CA ASP A 192 -13.52 1.71 -15.80
C ASP A 192 -14.72 1.41 -16.71
N GLY A 193 -15.52 2.43 -17.08
CA GLY A 193 -16.75 2.27 -17.86
C GLY A 193 -17.89 1.57 -17.09
N TYR A 194 -17.92 1.71 -15.76
CA TYR A 194 -18.94 1.05 -14.92
C TYR A 194 -20.22 1.87 -14.74
N PHE A 195 -20.19 3.13 -15.06
CA PHE A 195 -21.30 4.07 -14.87
C PHE A 195 -21.76 4.63 -16.23
N GLU A 196 -23.02 4.94 -16.33
CA GLU A 196 -23.57 5.67 -17.47
C GLU A 196 -24.54 6.74 -16.98
N ARG A 197 -24.60 7.83 -17.73
CA ARG A 197 -25.51 8.92 -17.46
C ARG A 197 -26.81 8.71 -18.21
N VAL A 198 -27.93 8.59 -17.48
CA VAL A 198 -29.26 8.33 -18.05
C VAL A 198 -30.08 9.60 -18.23
N ASP A 199 -29.81 10.63 -17.42
CA ASP A 199 -30.43 11.95 -17.54
C ASP A 199 -29.49 13.02 -16.99
N ARG A 200 -29.88 14.30 -17.07
CA ARG A 200 -29.09 15.43 -16.55
C ARG A 200 -28.80 15.25 -15.06
N GLY A 201 -27.57 14.87 -14.76
CA GLY A 201 -27.10 14.66 -13.38
C GLY A 201 -27.58 13.38 -12.73
N ILE A 202 -28.13 12.42 -13.50
CA ILE A 202 -28.55 11.10 -13.00
C ILE A 202 -27.69 10.01 -13.63
N TYR A 203 -27.21 9.10 -12.83
CA TYR A 203 -26.31 8.00 -13.20
C TYR A 203 -26.85 6.65 -12.78
N GLN A 204 -26.51 5.64 -13.55
CA GLN A 204 -26.77 4.24 -13.24
C GLN A 204 -25.54 3.39 -13.53
N LEU A 205 -25.58 2.09 -13.18
CA LEU A 205 -24.56 1.13 -13.57
C LEU A 205 -24.81 0.60 -14.99
N THR A 206 -23.73 0.48 -15.76
CA THR A 206 -23.73 -0.33 -16.97
C THR A 206 -23.82 -1.81 -16.63
N GLU A 207 -24.20 -2.68 -17.59
CA GLU A 207 -24.16 -4.14 -17.38
C GLU A 207 -22.78 -4.63 -16.95
N LYS A 208 -21.70 -4.11 -17.57
CA LYS A 208 -20.33 -4.35 -17.16
C LYS A 208 -20.10 -3.93 -15.70
N GLY A 209 -20.62 -2.76 -15.33
CA GLY A 209 -20.49 -2.25 -13.96
C GLY A 209 -21.16 -3.14 -12.92
N LYS A 210 -22.33 -3.67 -13.21
CA LYS A 210 -23.06 -4.61 -12.32
C LYS A 210 -22.25 -5.87 -12.05
N ILE A 211 -21.69 -6.49 -13.10
CA ILE A 211 -20.91 -7.73 -12.99
C ILE A 211 -19.60 -7.48 -12.21
N GLU A 212 -18.82 -6.51 -12.64
CA GLU A 212 -17.50 -6.25 -12.09
C GLU A 212 -17.55 -5.75 -10.63
N ILE A 213 -18.50 -4.87 -10.29
CA ILE A 213 -18.64 -4.37 -8.91
C ILE A 213 -19.11 -5.48 -7.98
N SER A 214 -20.00 -6.38 -8.43
CA SER A 214 -20.42 -7.56 -7.65
C SER A 214 -19.21 -8.47 -7.36
N SER A 215 -18.41 -8.77 -8.35
CA SER A 215 -17.19 -9.58 -8.22
C SER A 215 -16.18 -8.94 -7.26
N LEU A 216 -15.87 -7.65 -7.43
CA LEU A 216 -14.94 -6.92 -6.58
C LEU A 216 -15.43 -6.80 -5.13
N LYS A 217 -16.75 -6.66 -4.93
CA LYS A 217 -17.36 -6.62 -3.60
C LYS A 217 -17.20 -7.96 -2.88
N ASN A 218 -17.45 -9.07 -3.57
CA ASN A 218 -17.25 -10.41 -3.01
C ASN A 218 -15.81 -10.63 -2.61
N GLN A 219 -14.83 -10.25 -3.45
CA GLN A 219 -13.39 -10.30 -3.11
C GLN A 219 -13.03 -9.50 -1.86
N LEU A 220 -13.73 -8.40 -1.57
CA LEU A 220 -13.53 -7.62 -0.34
C LEU A 220 -14.21 -8.24 0.89
N GLN A 221 -15.23 -9.09 0.71
CA GLN A 221 -16.00 -9.72 1.81
C GLN A 221 -15.47 -11.11 2.20
N GLU A 222 -15.02 -11.92 1.24
CA GLU A 222 -14.47 -13.26 1.48
C GLU A 222 -13.20 -13.27 2.32
N ASN A 223 -12.71 -12.11 2.63
CA ASN A 223 -11.42 -11.89 3.24
C ASN A 223 -11.55 -11.06 4.55
N LYS A 224 -12.70 -11.05 5.20
CA LYS A 224 -12.93 -10.59 6.56
C LYS A 224 -12.81 -11.73 7.54
#